data_8c5d3b336992d10eac6ebb967234b24c
#
_entry.id   8c5d3b336992d10eac6ebb967234b24c
#
_cell.length_a   1.000
_cell.length_b   1.000
_cell.length_c   1.000
_cell.angle_alpha   90.00
_cell.angle_beta   90.00
_cell.angle_gamma   90.00
#
_symmetry.space_group_name_H-M   'P 1'
#
loop_
_entity.id
_entity.type
_entity.pdbx_description
1 polymer ?
#
loop_
_entity_poly.entity_id
_entity_poly.type
_entity_poly.pdbx_seq_one_letter_code
_entity_poly.pdbx_strand_id
1 'polypeptide(L)'
;MHTKTSARNLAVAISLAWAASATGAPAQAVPGGMAIKAAKHAVTAYRDDVVDTLAKLVSYNTVADKDIPCDRNPRHQAFKDTLKQEAARLGLDYADYGCVAIVGLGKGAERVGLVAHGDVQPVDASKWKKSPFELDRTSEPGRLLARGAEDDKGPIATALYAMKSLKDLQVPLSRRIELYVYMAEESDWAPLEAFIKTHTLPQMNITLDAEYPAVTAEKGYGTLAVTMPATTAAPPAGSPFVKAFKGGFFGSQIPEDAQATIANATPALEAQIRARAGKQTGMHYQFERQDGDLLVVAKGLSAHSSKPEDGVNAISMLADALAVQAWPDTTAGSLVNFLNEMVGTGYYGEKFGSIAYRDAFMGPMTFAPTVIRQQDGGAIELAINIRRPQGKTTEQLTNEINAALAQWQGAHVQLAKVNMQIGDPWVQKDAPQLPVLMKTFAYFTGTKEPKPVAIGGGTNSRLFPHAVSFGPAMPGTVYTGHSEHEFITTKQLLLNLQMYTAVLAELAK
;
A
#
# COMPACT_ATOMS: atom_id res chain seq x y z
N MET A 1 51.26 82.94 17.52
CA MET A 1 52.34 82.08 17.00
C MET A 1 51.91 80.63 17.17
N HIS A 2 51.32 80.03 16.20
CA HIS A 2 51.22 78.54 16.04
C HIS A 2 50.83 78.29 14.62
N THR A 3 51.69 77.70 13.85
CA THR A 3 51.58 77.28 12.47
C THR A 3 50.76 75.97 12.39
N LYS A 4 49.71 75.95 11.59
CA LYS A 4 49.01 74.74 11.23
C LYS A 4 49.54 74.22 9.93
N THR A 5 50.10 73.00 9.95
CA THR A 5 50.48 72.20 8.78
C THR A 5 49.30 71.33 8.37
N SER A 6 48.82 71.48 7.16
CA SER A 6 47.79 70.65 6.57
C SER A 6 48.40 69.43 5.84
N ALA A 7 48.04 68.20 6.21
CA ALA A 7 48.38 66.98 5.48
C ALA A 7 47.30 66.66 4.53
N ARG A 8 47.60 66.57 3.20
CA ARG A 8 46.76 66.12 2.15
C ARG A 8 46.82 64.57 2.10
N ASN A 9 45.73 63.91 2.39
CA ASN A 9 45.55 62.46 2.18
C ASN A 9 45.17 62.21 0.74
N LEU A 10 46.01 61.48 0.02
CA LEU A 10 45.73 60.93 -1.35
C LEU A 10 45.01 59.63 -1.16
N ALA A 11 43.70 59.58 -1.48
CA ALA A 11 42.90 58.34 -1.52
C ALA A 11 43.07 57.68 -2.90
N VAL A 12 43.75 56.53 -2.89
CA VAL A 12 43.79 55.63 -4.07
C VAL A 12 42.57 54.74 -4.02
N ALA A 13 41.65 54.94 -4.94
CA ALA A 13 40.49 54.07 -5.12
C ALA A 13 40.90 52.81 -5.94
N ILE A 14 40.99 51.67 -5.26
CA ILE A 14 41.14 50.38 -5.90
C ILE A 14 39.73 49.84 -6.22
N SER A 15 39.31 49.90 -7.48
CA SER A 15 38.12 49.27 -7.99
C SER A 15 38.36 47.77 -8.16
N LEU A 16 37.89 46.94 -7.21
CA LEU A 16 37.75 45.50 -7.36
C LEU A 16 36.54 45.21 -8.26
N ALA A 17 36.82 44.84 -9.52
CA ALA A 17 35.82 44.24 -10.38
C ALA A 17 35.50 42.82 -9.88
N TRP A 18 34.34 42.60 -9.25
CA TRP A 18 33.79 41.29 -8.98
C TRP A 18 33.27 40.72 -10.31
N ALA A 19 34.04 39.79 -10.89
CA ALA A 19 33.52 38.92 -11.92
C ALA A 19 32.53 37.93 -11.22
N ALA A 20 31.23 38.23 -11.32
CA ALA A 20 30.19 37.29 -10.93
C ALA A 20 30.26 36.11 -11.90
N SER A 21 30.95 35.05 -11.52
CA SER A 21 30.82 33.75 -12.18
C SER A 21 29.41 33.27 -11.91
N ALA A 22 28.50 33.49 -12.87
CA ALA A 22 27.21 32.82 -12.88
C ALA A 22 27.47 31.31 -13.03
N THR A 23 27.60 30.62 -11.89
CA THR A 23 27.48 29.16 -11.87
C THR A 23 26.04 28.86 -12.24
N GLY A 24 25.79 28.67 -13.53
CA GLY A 24 24.52 28.11 -13.99
C GLY A 24 24.23 26.84 -13.21
N ALA A 25 23.05 26.75 -12.62
CA ALA A 25 22.59 25.49 -12.02
C ALA A 25 22.82 24.37 -13.05
N PRO A 26 23.36 23.21 -12.65
CA PRO A 26 23.61 22.12 -13.58
C PRO A 26 22.31 21.81 -14.30
N ALA A 27 22.35 21.81 -15.64
CA ALA A 27 21.20 21.48 -16.45
C ALA A 27 20.65 20.13 -16.00
N GLN A 28 19.37 20.07 -15.66
CA GLN A 28 18.74 18.84 -15.19
C GLN A 28 18.95 17.77 -16.25
N ALA A 29 19.56 16.64 -15.88
CA ALA A 29 19.81 15.54 -16.82
C ALA A 29 18.46 15.05 -17.38
N VAL A 30 18.34 15.01 -18.71
CA VAL A 30 17.12 14.57 -19.42
C VAL A 30 17.30 13.15 -19.96
N PRO A 31 16.23 12.34 -20.12
CA PRO A 31 16.30 11.08 -20.86
C PRO A 31 16.84 11.26 -22.27
N GLY A 32 17.48 10.23 -22.82
CA GLY A 32 18.01 10.28 -24.20
C GLY A 32 16.89 10.50 -25.24
N GLY A 33 17.24 11.11 -26.36
CA GLY A 33 16.26 11.45 -27.40
C GLY A 33 15.44 10.23 -27.90
N MET A 34 16.05 9.03 -27.96
CA MET A 34 15.35 7.79 -28.33
C MET A 34 14.35 7.37 -27.24
N ALA A 35 14.68 7.51 -25.96
CA ALA A 35 13.80 7.22 -24.86
C ALA A 35 12.56 8.13 -24.85
N ILE A 36 12.76 9.44 -25.09
CA ILE A 36 11.66 10.41 -25.23
C ILE A 36 10.80 10.08 -26.46
N LYS A 37 11.43 9.75 -27.60
CA LYS A 37 10.69 9.37 -28.82
C LYS A 37 9.84 8.11 -28.59
N ALA A 38 10.41 7.09 -27.95
CA ALA A 38 9.71 5.84 -27.65
C ALA A 38 8.53 6.07 -26.68
N ALA A 39 8.74 6.87 -25.63
CA ALA A 39 7.68 7.23 -24.68
C ALA A 39 6.52 7.99 -25.35
N LYS A 40 6.83 8.94 -26.24
CA LYS A 40 5.81 9.66 -27.02
C LYS A 40 5.07 8.71 -27.97
N HIS A 41 5.78 7.84 -28.66
CA HIS A 41 5.19 6.83 -29.55
C HIS A 41 4.23 5.92 -28.77
N ALA A 42 4.63 5.41 -27.60
CA ALA A 42 3.81 4.53 -26.78
C ALA A 42 2.42 5.11 -26.51
N VAL A 43 2.35 6.35 -26.05
CA VAL A 43 1.06 7.02 -25.75
C VAL A 43 0.29 7.39 -27.01
N THR A 44 0.98 7.76 -28.09
CA THR A 44 0.29 8.15 -29.33
C THR A 44 -0.29 6.95 -30.06
N ALA A 45 0.43 5.81 -30.07
CA ALA A 45 0.05 4.61 -30.79
C ALA A 45 -0.88 3.68 -29.99
N TYR A 46 -0.76 3.64 -28.65
CA TYR A 46 -1.38 2.59 -27.83
C TYR A 46 -2.27 3.13 -26.71
N ARG A 47 -2.72 4.38 -26.81
CA ARG A 47 -3.57 5.02 -25.80
C ARG A 47 -4.80 4.18 -25.43
N ASP A 48 -5.52 3.69 -26.43
CA ASP A 48 -6.77 2.95 -26.24
C ASP A 48 -6.47 1.46 -26.03
N ASP A 49 -5.48 0.93 -26.72
CA ASP A 49 -5.08 -0.49 -26.61
C ASP A 49 -4.63 -0.88 -25.19
N VAL A 50 -3.91 0.01 -24.47
CA VAL A 50 -3.48 -0.26 -23.10
C VAL A 50 -4.67 -0.34 -22.15
N VAL A 51 -5.70 0.49 -22.37
CA VAL A 51 -6.94 0.46 -21.60
C VAL A 51 -7.75 -0.80 -21.91
N ASP A 52 -7.78 -1.23 -23.18
CA ASP A 52 -8.47 -2.45 -23.59
C ASP A 52 -7.77 -3.70 -23.07
N THR A 53 -6.43 -3.71 -23.02
CA THR A 53 -5.69 -4.79 -22.38
C THR A 53 -5.93 -4.81 -20.87
N LEU A 54 -5.93 -3.64 -20.20
CA LEU A 54 -6.30 -3.57 -18.78
C LEU A 54 -7.70 -4.16 -18.54
N ALA A 55 -8.68 -3.84 -19.39
CA ALA A 55 -10.04 -4.40 -19.27
C ALA A 55 -10.05 -5.92 -19.36
N LYS A 56 -9.24 -6.52 -20.23
CA LYS A 56 -9.11 -7.98 -20.33
C LYS A 56 -8.46 -8.55 -19.05
N LEU A 57 -7.40 -7.93 -18.52
CA LEU A 57 -6.69 -8.45 -17.36
C LEU A 57 -7.53 -8.37 -16.09
N VAL A 58 -8.27 -7.26 -15.85
CA VAL A 58 -9.12 -7.12 -14.66
C VAL A 58 -10.37 -8.02 -14.71
N SER A 59 -10.75 -8.55 -15.87
CA SER A 59 -11.92 -9.43 -15.99
C SER A 59 -11.77 -10.77 -15.26
N TYR A 60 -10.55 -11.10 -14.83
CA TYR A 60 -10.26 -12.31 -14.07
C TYR A 60 -10.27 -12.03 -12.58
N ASN A 61 -11.13 -12.73 -11.83
CA ASN A 61 -11.08 -12.79 -10.38
C ASN A 61 -9.89 -13.66 -9.93
N THR A 62 -8.74 -13.04 -9.76
CA THR A 62 -7.51 -13.71 -9.36
C THR A 62 -7.23 -13.61 -7.86
N VAL A 63 -8.26 -13.45 -7.04
CA VAL A 63 -8.15 -13.57 -5.58
C VAL A 63 -7.61 -14.96 -5.22
N ALA A 64 -6.63 -14.99 -4.33
CA ALA A 64 -6.03 -16.24 -3.86
C ALA A 64 -7.08 -17.16 -3.24
N ASP A 65 -6.92 -18.45 -3.45
CA ASP A 65 -7.73 -19.48 -2.81
C ASP A 65 -6.86 -20.18 -1.75
N LYS A 66 -7.32 -20.25 -0.51
CA LYS A 66 -6.56 -20.84 0.61
C LYS A 66 -6.28 -22.34 0.43
N ASP A 67 -7.12 -23.04 -0.35
CA ASP A 67 -7.05 -24.48 -0.53
C ASP A 67 -6.43 -24.86 -1.90
N ILE A 68 -6.24 -23.91 -2.81
CA ILE A 68 -5.71 -24.14 -4.16
C ILE A 68 -4.47 -23.28 -4.40
N PRO A 69 -3.28 -23.88 -4.48
CA PRO A 69 -2.04 -23.16 -4.79
C PRO A 69 -2.11 -22.40 -6.12
N CYS A 70 -1.34 -21.31 -6.23
CA CYS A 70 -1.35 -20.41 -7.38
C CYS A 70 -1.06 -21.12 -8.73
N ASP A 71 -0.21 -22.12 -8.74
CA ASP A 71 0.14 -22.91 -9.94
C ASP A 71 -0.98 -23.83 -10.43
N ARG A 72 -1.95 -24.15 -9.56
CA ARG A 72 -3.10 -25.04 -9.86
C ARG A 72 -4.44 -24.31 -9.83
N ASN A 73 -4.46 -23.02 -9.48
CA ASN A 73 -5.69 -22.24 -9.44
C ASN A 73 -6.19 -21.96 -10.87
N PRO A 74 -7.39 -22.44 -11.24
CA PRO A 74 -7.89 -22.32 -12.63
C PRO A 74 -8.11 -20.85 -13.04
N ARG A 75 -8.42 -19.95 -12.09
CA ARG A 75 -8.57 -18.53 -12.38
C ARG A 75 -7.23 -17.86 -12.68
N HIS A 76 -6.17 -18.24 -11.95
CA HIS A 76 -4.81 -17.79 -12.22
C HIS A 76 -4.31 -18.33 -13.56
N GLN A 77 -4.63 -19.58 -13.90
CA GLN A 77 -4.27 -20.15 -15.18
C GLN A 77 -4.96 -19.41 -16.34
N ALA A 78 -6.27 -19.14 -16.24
CA ALA A 78 -7.00 -18.40 -17.27
C ALA A 78 -6.46 -16.97 -17.47
N PHE A 79 -6.06 -16.29 -16.39
CA PHE A 79 -5.37 -15.01 -16.47
C PHE A 79 -4.03 -15.12 -17.22
N LYS A 80 -3.19 -16.09 -16.85
CA LYS A 80 -1.90 -16.34 -17.51
C LYS A 80 -2.05 -16.71 -18.98
N ASP A 81 -3.09 -17.48 -19.35
CA ASP A 81 -3.39 -17.80 -20.76
C ASP A 81 -3.75 -16.53 -21.56
N THR A 82 -4.49 -15.61 -20.96
CA THR A 82 -4.76 -14.29 -21.57
C THR A 82 -3.48 -13.45 -21.67
N LEU A 83 -2.65 -13.41 -20.64
CA LEU A 83 -1.35 -12.73 -20.69
C LEU A 83 -0.45 -13.28 -21.81
N LYS A 84 -0.43 -14.61 -21.99
CA LYS A 84 0.27 -15.28 -23.07
C LYS A 84 -0.25 -14.86 -24.46
N GLN A 85 -1.58 -14.78 -24.62
CA GLN A 85 -2.19 -14.33 -25.86
C GLN A 85 -1.87 -12.88 -26.16
N GLU A 86 -1.93 -11.99 -25.16
CA GLU A 86 -1.54 -10.58 -25.34
C GLU A 86 -0.05 -10.44 -25.65
N ALA A 87 0.84 -11.17 -24.97
CA ALA A 87 2.27 -11.19 -25.30
C ALA A 87 2.51 -11.61 -26.75
N ALA A 88 1.88 -12.69 -27.20
CA ALA A 88 1.99 -13.16 -28.58
C ALA A 88 1.46 -12.13 -29.59
N ARG A 89 0.29 -11.50 -29.31
CA ARG A 89 -0.28 -10.43 -30.16
C ARG A 89 0.66 -9.22 -30.30
N LEU A 90 1.38 -8.87 -29.22
CA LEU A 90 2.37 -7.80 -29.21
C LEU A 90 3.74 -8.25 -29.77
N GLY A 91 3.87 -9.54 -30.08
CA GLY A 91 5.11 -10.15 -30.59
C GLY A 91 6.20 -10.20 -29.54
N LEU A 92 5.85 -10.34 -28.29
CA LEU A 92 6.72 -10.58 -27.13
C LEU A 92 6.79 -12.09 -26.88
N ASP A 93 7.88 -12.57 -26.31
CA ASP A 93 7.95 -13.96 -25.89
C ASP A 93 7.32 -14.17 -24.50
N TYR A 94 6.99 -15.43 -24.18
CA TYR A 94 6.31 -15.79 -22.95
C TYR A 94 6.82 -17.13 -22.43
N ALA A 95 7.02 -17.22 -21.12
CA ALA A 95 7.32 -18.46 -20.41
C ALA A 95 6.50 -18.54 -19.13
N ASP A 96 6.03 -19.76 -18.79
CA ASP A 96 5.25 -20.04 -17.57
C ASP A 96 6.04 -20.99 -16.65
N TYR A 97 6.20 -20.58 -15.41
CA TYR A 97 6.88 -21.32 -14.34
C TYR A 97 5.94 -21.59 -13.15
N GLY A 98 4.69 -21.88 -13.43
CA GLY A 98 3.68 -22.14 -12.41
C GLY A 98 3.10 -20.85 -11.82
N CYS A 99 3.59 -20.43 -10.66
CA CYS A 99 3.13 -19.19 -10.05
C CYS A 99 3.77 -17.91 -10.63
N VAL A 100 4.79 -18.04 -11.47
CA VAL A 100 5.48 -16.92 -12.12
C VAL A 100 5.39 -17.05 -13.64
N ALA A 101 4.85 -16.03 -14.31
CA ALA A 101 4.93 -15.89 -15.75
C ALA A 101 5.97 -14.83 -16.11
N ILE A 102 6.70 -15.02 -17.21
CA ILE A 102 7.69 -14.08 -17.73
C ILE A 102 7.34 -13.69 -19.14
N VAL A 103 7.20 -12.38 -19.39
CA VAL A 103 7.07 -11.82 -20.74
C VAL A 103 8.37 -11.15 -21.12
N GLY A 104 8.94 -11.46 -22.31
CA GLY A 104 10.28 -11.03 -22.69
C GLY A 104 10.38 -10.24 -23.99
N LEU A 105 11.40 -9.37 -24.07
CA LEU A 105 11.80 -8.67 -25.29
C LEU A 105 13.32 -8.60 -25.38
N GLY A 106 13.87 -8.96 -26.54
CA GLY A 106 15.31 -8.91 -26.82
C GLY A 106 16.03 -10.25 -26.51
N LYS A 107 17.32 -10.29 -26.80
CA LYS A 107 18.15 -11.51 -26.72
C LYS A 107 19.47 -11.31 -25.95
N GLY A 108 19.65 -10.16 -25.30
CA GLY A 108 20.85 -9.88 -24.50
C GLY A 108 21.08 -10.89 -23.38
N ALA A 109 22.33 -11.21 -23.10
CA ALA A 109 22.70 -12.06 -21.95
C ALA A 109 22.46 -11.34 -20.63
N GLU A 110 22.74 -10.03 -20.58
CA GLU A 110 22.33 -9.19 -19.47
C GLU A 110 20.83 -8.87 -19.56
N ARG A 111 20.21 -8.65 -18.41
CA ARG A 111 18.76 -8.48 -18.33
C ARG A 111 18.36 -7.33 -17.43
N VAL A 112 17.23 -6.71 -17.76
CA VAL A 112 16.49 -5.76 -16.91
C VAL A 112 15.16 -6.38 -16.56
N GLY A 113 14.83 -6.48 -15.27
CA GLY A 113 13.58 -7.02 -14.75
C GLY A 113 12.58 -5.92 -14.44
N LEU A 114 11.34 -6.16 -14.84
CA LEU A 114 10.15 -5.52 -14.29
C LEU A 114 9.43 -6.55 -13.43
N VAL A 115 8.96 -6.17 -12.26
CA VAL A 115 8.28 -7.07 -11.33
C VAL A 115 6.88 -6.52 -11.06
N ALA A 116 5.88 -7.36 -11.28
CA ALA A 116 4.46 -7.06 -11.10
C ALA A 116 3.73 -8.31 -10.63
N HIS A 117 2.47 -8.17 -10.20
CA HIS A 117 1.67 -9.32 -9.83
C HIS A 117 0.29 -9.34 -10.50
N GLY A 118 -0.27 -10.53 -10.67
CA GLY A 118 -1.55 -10.73 -11.35
C GLY A 118 -2.68 -11.17 -10.43
N ASP A 119 -2.38 -11.58 -9.20
CA ASP A 119 -3.40 -11.81 -8.16
C ASP A 119 -3.89 -10.49 -7.57
N VAL A 120 -4.98 -10.51 -6.84
CA VAL A 120 -5.63 -9.33 -6.28
C VAL A 120 -6.24 -9.62 -4.92
N GLN A 121 -6.41 -8.59 -4.11
CA GLN A 121 -7.10 -8.67 -2.82
C GLN A 121 -8.59 -9.02 -2.96
N PRO A 122 -9.19 -9.66 -1.95
CA PRO A 122 -10.63 -9.88 -1.88
C PRO A 122 -11.45 -8.60 -2.02
N VAL A 123 -12.70 -8.75 -2.46
CA VAL A 123 -13.65 -7.64 -2.63
C VAL A 123 -15.01 -8.00 -2.04
N ASP A 124 -15.70 -7.01 -1.51
CA ASP A 124 -17.14 -7.05 -1.28
C ASP A 124 -17.87 -6.47 -2.50
N ALA A 125 -18.31 -7.36 -3.40
CA ALA A 125 -18.94 -6.95 -4.66
C ALA A 125 -20.20 -6.09 -4.45
N SER A 126 -20.85 -6.16 -3.28
CA SER A 126 -22.05 -5.35 -2.98
C SER A 126 -21.75 -3.85 -2.84
N LYS A 127 -20.50 -3.46 -2.68
CA LYS A 127 -20.05 -2.08 -2.57
C LYS A 127 -19.70 -1.44 -3.91
N TRP A 128 -19.65 -2.22 -4.97
CA TRP A 128 -19.29 -1.75 -6.31
C TRP A 128 -20.52 -1.45 -7.16
N LYS A 129 -20.48 -0.36 -7.95
CA LYS A 129 -21.57 0.01 -8.87
C LYS A 129 -21.75 -0.98 -10.02
N LYS A 130 -20.63 -1.53 -10.51
CA LYS A 130 -20.55 -2.62 -11.47
C LYS A 130 -19.75 -3.77 -10.87
N SER A 131 -19.60 -4.87 -11.59
CA SER A 131 -18.70 -5.94 -11.16
C SER A 131 -17.29 -5.37 -10.89
N PRO A 132 -16.64 -5.69 -9.75
CA PRO A 132 -15.26 -5.31 -9.51
C PRO A 132 -14.27 -5.94 -10.50
N PHE A 133 -14.71 -6.93 -11.26
CA PHE A 133 -13.96 -7.60 -12.33
C PHE A 133 -14.47 -7.22 -13.73
N GLU A 134 -15.01 -6.02 -13.87
CA GLU A 134 -15.37 -5.37 -15.13
C GLU A 134 -14.85 -3.94 -15.10
N LEU A 135 -13.98 -3.56 -16.05
CA LEU A 135 -13.41 -2.22 -16.09
C LEU A 135 -14.50 -1.16 -16.34
N ASP A 136 -14.90 -0.46 -15.28
CA ASP A 136 -15.86 0.63 -15.39
C ASP A 136 -15.17 1.92 -15.84
N ARG A 137 -15.48 2.34 -17.07
CA ARG A 137 -14.95 3.55 -17.72
C ARG A 137 -15.95 4.72 -17.69
N THR A 138 -17.12 4.53 -17.11
CA THR A 138 -18.28 5.41 -17.31
C THR A 138 -18.87 6.02 -16.05
N SER A 139 -18.82 5.34 -14.92
CA SER A 139 -19.42 5.81 -13.68
C SER A 139 -18.71 7.04 -13.10
N GLU A 140 -17.41 7.19 -13.35
CA GLU A 140 -16.60 8.31 -12.88
C GLU A 140 -15.69 8.81 -14.01
N PRO A 141 -15.91 10.01 -14.54
CA PRO A 141 -15.14 10.51 -15.68
C PRO A 141 -13.62 10.53 -15.41
N GLY A 142 -12.85 9.95 -16.32
CA GLY A 142 -11.38 9.88 -16.25
C GLY A 142 -10.80 8.82 -15.32
N ARG A 143 -11.65 8.09 -14.60
CA ARG A 143 -11.25 6.93 -13.78
C ARG A 143 -11.57 5.61 -14.47
N LEU A 144 -10.73 4.65 -14.25
CA LEU A 144 -10.84 3.27 -14.70
C LEU A 144 -10.98 2.42 -13.43
N LEU A 145 -12.24 2.12 -13.05
CA LEU A 145 -12.53 1.45 -11.79
C LEU A 145 -12.59 -0.06 -12.00
N ALA A 146 -11.77 -0.80 -11.30
CA ALA A 146 -11.84 -2.25 -11.15
C ALA A 146 -10.86 -2.70 -10.05
N ARG A 147 -11.10 -3.85 -9.43
CA ARG A 147 -10.11 -4.51 -8.58
C ARG A 147 -8.90 -4.93 -9.44
N GLY A 148 -7.69 -4.52 -9.06
CA GLY A 148 -6.46 -4.74 -9.82
C GLY A 148 -6.18 -3.64 -10.84
N ALA A 149 -6.99 -2.58 -10.93
CA ALA A 149 -6.74 -1.50 -11.89
C ALA A 149 -5.50 -0.68 -11.55
N GLU A 150 -5.24 -0.43 -10.26
CA GLU A 150 -4.04 0.22 -9.76
C GLU A 150 -3.02 -0.80 -9.28
N ASP A 151 -3.48 -1.91 -8.66
CA ASP A 151 -2.71 -2.90 -7.93
C ASP A 151 -3.03 -4.32 -8.44
N ASP A 152 -2.31 -4.91 -9.41
CA ASP A 152 -1.15 -4.41 -10.15
C ASP A 152 -1.32 -4.65 -11.67
N LYS A 153 -2.57 -4.94 -12.15
CA LYS A 153 -2.85 -5.29 -13.56
C LYS A 153 -2.72 -4.09 -14.51
N GLY A 154 -2.92 -2.86 -14.01
CA GLY A 154 -2.65 -1.64 -14.77
C GLY A 154 -1.17 -1.49 -15.11
N PRO A 155 -0.25 -1.61 -14.15
CA PRO A 155 1.18 -1.70 -14.37
C PRO A 155 1.59 -2.82 -15.35
N ILE A 156 0.99 -4.02 -15.26
CA ILE A 156 1.23 -5.09 -16.24
C ILE A 156 0.87 -4.62 -17.66
N ALA A 157 -0.34 -4.07 -17.85
CA ALA A 157 -0.78 -3.58 -19.16
C ALA A 157 0.18 -2.51 -19.70
N THR A 158 0.59 -1.56 -18.87
CA THR A 158 1.53 -0.50 -19.29
C THR A 158 2.91 -1.02 -19.62
N ALA A 159 3.43 -2.01 -18.88
CA ALA A 159 4.72 -2.64 -19.16
C ALA A 159 4.72 -3.36 -20.51
N LEU A 160 3.64 -4.09 -20.84
CA LEU A 160 3.50 -4.76 -22.14
C LEU A 160 3.60 -3.77 -23.31
N TYR A 161 2.91 -2.63 -23.24
CA TYR A 161 2.95 -1.62 -24.30
C TYR A 161 4.21 -0.76 -24.29
N ALA A 162 4.87 -0.60 -23.16
CA ALA A 162 6.21 -0.05 -23.10
C ALA A 162 7.19 -0.90 -23.91
N MET A 163 7.20 -2.23 -23.69
CA MET A 163 8.00 -3.18 -24.46
C MET A 163 7.60 -3.18 -25.94
N LYS A 164 6.32 -3.13 -26.26
CA LYS A 164 5.80 -3.05 -27.65
C LYS A 164 6.32 -1.81 -28.38
N SER A 165 6.29 -0.64 -27.71
CA SER A 165 6.78 0.60 -28.32
C SER A 165 8.28 0.53 -28.66
N LEU A 166 9.10 -0.06 -27.79
CA LEU A 166 10.53 -0.27 -28.06
C LEU A 166 10.74 -1.19 -29.25
N LYS A 167 9.95 -2.26 -29.34
CA LYS A 167 9.99 -3.22 -30.44
C LYS A 167 9.64 -2.56 -31.76
N ASP A 168 8.56 -1.79 -31.84
CA ASP A 168 8.08 -1.19 -33.09
C ASP A 168 9.02 -0.12 -33.62
N LEU A 169 9.64 0.63 -32.70
CA LEU A 169 10.68 1.60 -33.09
C LEU A 169 12.04 0.97 -33.28
N GLN A 170 12.14 -0.34 -33.17
CA GLN A 170 13.41 -1.09 -33.32
C GLN A 170 14.54 -0.47 -32.47
N VAL A 171 14.19 -0.09 -31.20
CA VAL A 171 15.19 0.47 -30.29
C VAL A 171 16.30 -0.58 -30.08
N PRO A 172 17.57 -0.22 -30.29
CA PRO A 172 18.67 -1.16 -30.05
C PRO A 172 18.69 -1.57 -28.56
N LEU A 173 18.60 -2.87 -28.31
CA LEU A 173 18.62 -3.44 -26.96
C LEU A 173 19.87 -4.30 -26.81
N SER A 174 20.80 -3.92 -25.93
CA SER A 174 21.94 -4.74 -25.52
C SER A 174 21.54 -5.72 -24.41
N ARG A 175 20.52 -5.35 -23.61
CA ARG A 175 19.93 -6.17 -22.53
C ARG A 175 18.55 -6.66 -22.91
N ARG A 176 18.24 -7.88 -22.50
CA ARG A 176 16.88 -8.43 -22.56
C ARG A 176 16.01 -7.78 -21.48
N ILE A 177 14.78 -7.42 -21.80
CA ILE A 177 13.77 -6.95 -20.86
C ILE A 177 12.90 -8.15 -20.49
N GLU A 178 12.65 -8.35 -19.20
CA GLU A 178 11.80 -9.41 -18.64
C GLU A 178 10.77 -8.82 -17.67
N LEU A 179 9.49 -8.99 -17.96
CA LEU A 179 8.39 -8.68 -17.06
C LEU A 179 8.00 -9.97 -16.32
N TYR A 180 8.28 -10.01 -15.02
CA TYR A 180 7.87 -11.06 -14.09
C TYR A 180 6.48 -10.74 -13.57
N VAL A 181 5.53 -11.65 -13.75
CA VAL A 181 4.17 -11.53 -13.24
C VAL A 181 3.95 -12.67 -12.25
N TYR A 182 3.94 -12.36 -10.97
CA TYR A 182 3.70 -13.29 -9.90
C TYR A 182 2.22 -13.40 -9.57
N MET A 183 1.74 -14.59 -9.15
CA MET A 183 0.32 -14.88 -8.98
C MET A 183 -0.09 -15.13 -7.52
N ALA A 184 0.72 -14.73 -6.55
CA ALA A 184 0.42 -14.84 -5.12
C ALA A 184 1.15 -13.78 -4.28
N GLU A 185 1.33 -12.58 -4.82
CA GLU A 185 1.98 -11.46 -4.12
C GLU A 185 1.20 -11.09 -2.84
N GLU A 186 -0.09 -11.04 -2.96
CA GLU A 186 -1.04 -10.62 -1.94
C GLU A 186 -1.33 -11.69 -0.86
N SER A 187 -0.72 -12.88 -0.98
CA SER A 187 -1.11 -14.02 -0.14
C SER A 187 0.04 -14.91 0.33
N ASP A 188 0.95 -15.31 -0.55
CA ASP A 188 1.99 -16.30 -0.23
C ASP A 188 3.26 -16.09 -1.08
N TRP A 189 4.35 -15.68 -0.46
CA TRP A 189 5.61 -15.44 -1.16
C TRP A 189 6.49 -16.68 -1.29
N ALA A 190 6.17 -17.80 -0.61
CA ALA A 190 6.98 -19.01 -0.64
C ALA A 190 7.16 -19.58 -2.07
N PRO A 191 6.17 -19.60 -2.98
CA PRO A 191 6.38 -20.02 -4.36
C PRO A 191 7.38 -19.13 -5.13
N LEU A 192 7.37 -17.81 -4.89
CA LEU A 192 8.35 -16.91 -5.50
C LEU A 192 9.75 -17.13 -4.92
N GLU A 193 9.88 -17.32 -3.62
CA GLU A 193 11.14 -17.67 -2.97
C GLU A 193 11.71 -19.00 -3.49
N ALA A 194 10.86 -19.98 -3.79
CA ALA A 194 11.28 -21.24 -4.41
C ALA A 194 11.74 -21.03 -5.85
N PHE A 195 11.02 -20.21 -6.63
CA PHE A 195 11.37 -19.87 -8.00
C PHE A 195 12.75 -19.20 -8.08
N ILE A 196 13.03 -18.19 -7.27
CA ILE A 196 14.31 -17.46 -7.31
C ILE A 196 15.52 -18.30 -6.92
N LYS A 197 15.35 -19.41 -6.16
CA LYS A 197 16.43 -20.35 -5.83
C LYS A 197 16.90 -21.15 -7.05
N THR A 198 16.06 -21.29 -8.07
CA THR A 198 16.31 -22.12 -9.25
C THR A 198 16.48 -21.30 -10.54
N HIS A 199 16.22 -20.00 -10.49
CA HIS A 199 16.29 -19.09 -11.64
C HIS A 199 17.24 -17.94 -11.38
N THR A 200 18.13 -17.68 -12.32
CA THR A 200 19.00 -16.50 -12.24
C THR A 200 18.16 -15.25 -12.54
N LEU A 201 18.10 -14.32 -11.62
CA LEU A 201 17.36 -13.08 -11.78
C LEU A 201 18.19 -11.99 -12.47
N PRO A 202 17.58 -10.98 -13.11
CA PRO A 202 18.27 -9.78 -13.59
C PRO A 202 19.00 -9.06 -12.46
N GLN A 203 20.07 -8.34 -12.80
CA GLN A 203 20.84 -7.54 -11.83
C GLN A 203 20.28 -6.12 -11.65
N MET A 204 19.33 -5.70 -12.48
CA MET A 204 18.59 -4.45 -12.33
C MET A 204 17.10 -4.77 -12.39
N ASN A 205 16.40 -4.50 -11.31
CA ASN A 205 14.97 -4.81 -11.20
C ASN A 205 14.18 -3.59 -10.78
N ILE A 206 12.97 -3.45 -11.31
CA ILE A 206 12.03 -2.37 -11.03
C ILE A 206 10.69 -3.01 -10.71
N THR A 207 10.21 -2.85 -9.48
CA THR A 207 8.87 -3.27 -9.11
C THR A 207 7.87 -2.18 -9.47
N LEU A 208 6.74 -2.56 -10.05
CA LEU A 208 5.74 -1.63 -10.56
C LEU A 208 4.55 -1.45 -9.62
N ASP A 209 4.70 -1.89 -8.38
CA ASP A 209 3.67 -2.03 -7.36
C ASP A 209 3.99 -1.17 -6.13
N ALA A 210 4.02 0.16 -6.30
CA ALA A 210 4.19 1.10 -5.19
C ALA A 210 3.93 2.55 -5.64
N GLU A 211 4.85 3.46 -5.34
CA GLU A 211 4.69 4.88 -5.68
C GLU A 211 5.96 5.50 -6.28
N TYR A 212 5.76 6.65 -6.94
CA TYR A 212 6.84 7.49 -7.42
C TYR A 212 7.37 8.43 -6.31
N PRO A 213 8.60 9.04 -6.47
CA PRO A 213 9.47 8.95 -7.65
C PRO A 213 10.28 7.64 -7.76
N ALA A 214 10.65 7.02 -6.67
CA ALA A 214 11.17 5.67 -6.54
C ALA A 214 11.16 5.26 -5.07
N VAL A 215 10.75 4.03 -4.77
CA VAL A 215 10.74 3.48 -3.41
C VAL A 215 12.02 2.69 -3.20
N THR A 216 12.80 3.11 -2.21
CA THR A 216 14.05 2.44 -1.82
C THR A 216 14.00 1.85 -0.42
N ALA A 217 12.86 1.96 0.26
CA ALA A 217 12.70 1.38 1.59
C ALA A 217 11.22 1.03 1.86
N GLU A 218 11.02 -0.05 2.59
CA GLU A 218 9.73 -0.58 2.98
C GLU A 218 9.70 -0.88 4.47
N LYS A 219 8.62 -0.52 5.16
CA LYS A 219 8.42 -0.93 6.55
C LYS A 219 8.24 -2.44 6.66
N GLY A 220 8.64 -3.01 7.78
CA GLY A 220 8.38 -4.40 8.09
C GLY A 220 6.88 -4.62 8.33
N TYR A 221 6.28 -5.57 7.63
CA TYR A 221 4.92 -6.02 7.91
C TYR A 221 4.89 -6.84 9.20
N GLY A 222 3.88 -6.61 10.03
CA GLY A 222 3.65 -7.39 11.24
C GLY A 222 2.16 -7.48 11.57
N THR A 223 1.83 -8.46 12.39
CA THR A 223 0.48 -8.67 12.94
C THR A 223 0.56 -8.95 14.42
N LEU A 224 -0.39 -8.41 15.17
CA LEU A 224 -0.71 -8.81 16.53
C LEU A 224 -2.17 -9.28 16.54
N ALA A 225 -2.39 -10.55 16.86
CA ALA A 225 -3.73 -11.08 17.07
C ALA A 225 -3.92 -11.40 18.56
N VAL A 226 -4.91 -10.79 19.17
CA VAL A 226 -5.30 -11.04 20.57
C VAL A 226 -6.69 -11.65 20.59
N THR A 227 -6.88 -12.69 21.43
CA THR A 227 -8.16 -13.38 21.56
C THR A 227 -8.75 -13.13 22.94
N MET A 228 -9.90 -12.46 22.97
CA MET A 228 -10.70 -12.30 24.18
C MET A 228 -11.33 -13.64 24.53
N PRO A 229 -11.25 -14.09 25.81
CA PRO A 229 -11.82 -15.36 26.24
C PRO A 229 -13.35 -15.35 26.10
N ALA A 230 -13.92 -16.52 25.81
CA ALA A 230 -15.36 -16.71 25.90
C ALA A 230 -15.81 -16.52 27.37
N THR A 231 -16.76 -15.62 27.59
CA THR A 231 -17.29 -15.35 28.92
C THR A 231 -18.41 -16.32 29.24
N THR A 232 -18.31 -17.00 30.39
CA THR A 232 -19.35 -17.88 30.93
C THR A 232 -20.23 -17.16 31.97
N ALA A 233 -19.75 -16.05 32.55
CA ALA A 233 -20.49 -15.28 33.53
C ALA A 233 -21.54 -14.39 32.84
N ALA A 234 -22.79 -14.49 33.25
CA ALA A 234 -23.82 -13.56 32.82
C ALA A 234 -23.58 -12.17 33.44
N PRO A 235 -23.73 -11.07 32.67
CA PRO A 235 -23.70 -9.73 33.24
C PRO A 235 -24.87 -9.56 34.22
N PRO A 236 -24.78 -8.58 35.15
CA PRO A 236 -25.86 -8.33 36.11
C PRO A 236 -27.20 -8.16 35.39
N ALA A 237 -28.25 -8.76 35.95
CA ALA A 237 -29.58 -8.75 35.33
C ALA A 237 -30.06 -7.31 35.06
N GLY A 238 -30.50 -7.05 33.82
CA GLY A 238 -30.99 -5.74 33.38
C GLY A 238 -29.92 -4.68 33.13
N SER A 239 -28.62 -4.96 33.40
CA SER A 239 -27.55 -4.03 33.11
C SER A 239 -27.22 -4.00 31.60
N PRO A 240 -26.95 -2.83 31.03
CA PRO A 240 -26.45 -2.76 29.66
C PRO A 240 -25.09 -3.43 29.50
N PHE A 241 -24.90 -4.20 28.41
CA PHE A 241 -23.63 -4.80 28.08
C PHE A 241 -23.45 -4.95 26.56
N VAL A 242 -22.19 -4.99 26.08
CA VAL A 242 -21.92 -5.29 24.69
C VAL A 242 -22.08 -6.78 24.48
N LYS A 243 -23.09 -7.15 23.70
CA LYS A 243 -23.47 -8.54 23.38
C LYS A 243 -22.64 -9.08 22.22
N ALA A 244 -22.34 -8.23 21.23
CA ALA A 244 -21.57 -8.57 20.04
C ALA A 244 -20.82 -7.36 19.53
N PHE A 245 -19.65 -7.60 18.93
CA PHE A 245 -18.87 -6.62 18.20
C PHE A 245 -18.16 -7.32 17.04
N LYS A 246 -18.29 -6.80 15.83
CA LYS A 246 -17.61 -7.32 14.64
C LYS A 246 -17.23 -6.18 13.69
N GLY A 247 -16.23 -6.39 12.85
CA GLY A 247 -15.80 -5.43 11.84
C GLY A 247 -14.59 -5.91 11.06
N GLY A 248 -14.38 -5.28 9.94
CA GLY A 248 -13.26 -5.55 9.05
C GLY A 248 -13.44 -6.78 8.17
N PHE A 249 -12.69 -6.81 7.07
CA PHE A 249 -12.82 -7.83 6.04
C PHE A 249 -11.51 -8.62 5.87
N PHE A 250 -10.37 -7.95 5.66
CA PHE A 250 -9.06 -8.60 5.57
C PHE A 250 -7.94 -7.75 6.20
N GLY A 251 -6.79 -8.39 6.49
CA GLY A 251 -5.76 -7.84 7.38
C GLY A 251 -4.96 -6.66 6.84
N SER A 252 -4.92 -6.42 5.52
CA SER A 252 -4.21 -5.31 4.90
C SER A 252 -5.11 -4.13 4.50
N GLN A 253 -6.37 -4.10 5.00
CA GLN A 253 -7.32 -3.03 4.78
C GLN A 253 -7.68 -2.32 6.08
N ILE A 254 -7.78 -0.98 6.06
CA ILE A 254 -8.46 -0.21 7.10
C ILE A 254 -9.96 -0.47 6.96
N PRO A 255 -10.62 -1.00 8.02
CA PRO A 255 -12.02 -1.40 7.92
C PRO A 255 -12.96 -0.19 7.85
N GLU A 256 -13.80 -0.17 6.82
CA GLU A 256 -14.86 0.83 6.71
C GLU A 256 -16.17 0.40 7.36
N ASP A 257 -16.33 -0.88 7.73
CA ASP A 257 -17.52 -1.41 8.36
C ASP A 257 -17.22 -1.99 9.74
N ALA A 258 -18.05 -1.61 10.71
CA ALA A 258 -18.11 -2.26 12.02
C ALA A 258 -19.54 -2.21 12.58
N GLN A 259 -19.89 -3.16 13.43
CA GLN A 259 -21.16 -3.13 14.13
C GLN A 259 -21.05 -3.68 15.55
N ALA A 260 -21.86 -3.14 16.44
CA ALA A 260 -22.01 -3.61 17.82
C ALA A 260 -23.47 -3.79 18.18
N THR A 261 -23.77 -4.79 19.01
CA THR A 261 -25.08 -4.97 19.62
C THR A 261 -24.96 -4.76 21.13
N ILE A 262 -25.75 -3.86 21.66
CA ILE A 262 -25.80 -3.55 23.08
C ILE A 262 -27.12 -4.08 23.64
N ALA A 263 -27.05 -5.07 24.52
CA ALA A 263 -28.20 -5.61 25.23
C ALA A 263 -28.62 -4.67 26.35
N ASN A 264 -29.93 -4.64 26.68
CA ASN A 264 -30.52 -3.81 27.72
C ASN A 264 -30.18 -2.31 27.59
N ALA A 265 -30.00 -1.82 26.39
CA ALA A 265 -29.63 -0.42 26.14
C ALA A 265 -30.78 0.53 26.50
N THR A 266 -30.58 1.38 27.51
CA THR A 266 -31.56 2.41 27.88
C THR A 266 -31.57 3.56 26.86
N PRO A 267 -32.68 4.33 26.73
CA PRO A 267 -32.70 5.52 25.88
C PRO A 267 -31.63 6.56 26.27
N ALA A 268 -31.29 6.67 27.55
CA ALA A 268 -30.24 7.57 28.03
C ALA A 268 -28.84 7.11 27.55
N LEU A 269 -28.56 5.82 27.63
CA LEU A 269 -27.30 5.24 27.10
C LEU A 269 -27.19 5.42 25.60
N GLU A 270 -28.27 5.16 24.85
CA GLU A 270 -28.28 5.41 23.39
C GLU A 270 -28.01 6.87 23.07
N ALA A 271 -28.62 7.82 23.80
CA ALA A 271 -28.39 9.24 23.61
C ALA A 271 -26.91 9.63 23.84
N GLN A 272 -26.25 9.05 24.83
CA GLN A 272 -24.82 9.26 25.10
C GLN A 272 -23.96 8.71 23.97
N ILE A 273 -24.24 7.50 23.49
CA ILE A 273 -23.51 6.89 22.33
C ILE A 273 -23.69 7.74 21.09
N ARG A 274 -24.92 8.16 20.76
CA ARG A 274 -25.20 9.05 19.62
C ARG A 274 -24.47 10.39 19.73
N ALA A 275 -24.45 10.99 20.93
CA ALA A 275 -23.77 12.26 21.15
C ALA A 275 -22.25 12.15 20.99
N ARG A 276 -21.64 11.00 21.37
CA ARG A 276 -20.21 10.76 21.17
C ARG A 276 -19.91 10.46 19.70
N ALA A 277 -20.67 9.56 19.06
CA ALA A 277 -20.56 9.24 17.64
C ALA A 277 -20.70 10.47 16.74
N GLY A 278 -21.61 11.39 17.08
CA GLY A 278 -21.85 12.63 16.33
C GLY A 278 -20.70 13.64 16.36
N LYS A 279 -19.68 13.45 17.22
CA LYS A 279 -18.46 14.27 17.24
C LYS A 279 -17.36 13.76 16.29
N GLN A 280 -17.51 12.58 15.74
CA GLN A 280 -16.50 11.94 14.92
C GLN A 280 -16.63 12.38 13.46
N THR A 281 -15.51 12.73 12.85
CA THR A 281 -15.45 13.15 11.44
C THR A 281 -15.27 11.94 10.53
N GLY A 282 -15.94 11.95 9.37
CA GLY A 282 -15.80 10.90 8.34
C GLY A 282 -16.53 9.60 8.66
N MET A 283 -17.36 9.60 9.73
CA MET A 283 -18.16 8.44 10.14
C MET A 283 -19.64 8.64 9.85
N HIS A 284 -20.30 7.55 9.50
CA HIS A 284 -21.74 7.45 9.38
C HIS A 284 -22.27 6.34 10.29
N TYR A 285 -23.31 6.64 11.09
CA TYR A 285 -23.89 5.72 12.04
C TYR A 285 -25.36 5.47 11.77
N GLN A 286 -25.75 4.20 11.88
CA GLN A 286 -27.15 3.79 11.95
C GLN A 286 -27.40 3.11 13.29
N PHE A 287 -28.56 3.39 13.87
CA PHE A 287 -28.96 2.88 15.19
C PHE A 287 -30.35 2.26 15.05
N GLU A 288 -30.47 0.98 15.37
CA GLU A 288 -31.70 0.24 15.27
C GLU A 288 -32.01 -0.46 16.59
N ARG A 289 -33.26 -0.40 17.03
CA ARG A 289 -33.70 -1.14 18.20
C ARG A 289 -34.46 -2.38 17.77
N GLN A 290 -34.02 -3.52 18.29
CA GLN A 290 -34.65 -4.81 18.02
C GLN A 290 -34.70 -5.63 19.34
N ASP A 291 -35.89 -6.07 19.76
CA ASP A 291 -36.14 -6.95 20.93
C ASP A 291 -35.45 -6.49 22.24
N GLY A 292 -35.36 -5.18 22.46
CA GLY A 292 -34.66 -4.59 23.61
C GLY A 292 -33.18 -4.35 23.47
N ASP A 293 -32.55 -4.86 22.40
CA ASP A 293 -31.17 -4.61 22.04
C ASP A 293 -31.05 -3.34 21.18
N LEU A 294 -29.91 -2.69 21.25
CA LEU A 294 -29.51 -1.60 20.35
C LEU A 294 -28.42 -2.09 19.40
N LEU A 295 -28.73 -2.18 18.12
CA LEU A 295 -27.74 -2.37 17.06
C LEU A 295 -27.18 -1.02 16.64
N VAL A 296 -25.86 -0.89 16.62
CA VAL A 296 -25.11 0.26 16.11
C VAL A 296 -24.26 -0.20 14.93
N VAL A 297 -24.55 0.32 13.75
CA VAL A 297 -23.77 0.08 12.53
C VAL A 297 -22.96 1.33 12.23
N ALA A 298 -21.65 1.14 12.08
CA ALA A 298 -20.68 2.20 11.82
C ALA A 298 -20.07 2.01 10.44
N LYS A 299 -20.04 3.10 9.65
CA LYS A 299 -19.37 3.15 8.34
C LYS A 299 -18.34 4.28 8.32
N GLY A 300 -17.12 3.92 8.00
CA GLY A 300 -15.98 4.82 7.81
C GLY A 300 -15.55 4.88 6.35
N LEU A 301 -14.23 4.78 6.13
CA LEU A 301 -13.62 4.80 4.79
C LEU A 301 -12.49 3.80 4.73
N SER A 302 -12.52 2.88 3.76
CA SER A 302 -11.45 1.91 3.56
C SER A 302 -10.20 2.56 2.96
N ALA A 303 -9.03 2.04 3.35
CA ALA A 303 -7.73 2.41 2.81
C ALA A 303 -6.75 1.23 2.98
N HIS A 304 -5.58 1.31 2.36
CA HIS A 304 -4.52 0.35 2.62
C HIS A 304 -4.02 0.48 4.08
N SER A 305 -3.84 -0.64 4.79
CA SER A 305 -3.48 -0.64 6.22
C SER A 305 -2.13 0.02 6.53
N SER A 306 -1.26 0.18 5.55
CA SER A 306 0.03 0.85 5.71
C SER A 306 -0.06 2.39 5.77
N LYS A 307 -1.19 2.94 5.34
CA LYS A 307 -1.52 4.37 5.37
C LYS A 307 -2.87 4.58 6.07
N PRO A 308 -2.97 4.27 7.37
CA PRO A 308 -4.24 4.31 8.09
C PRO A 308 -4.87 5.71 8.13
N GLU A 309 -4.07 6.75 7.95
CA GLU A 309 -4.51 8.15 7.86
C GLU A 309 -5.30 8.49 6.59
N ASP A 310 -5.20 7.69 5.53
CA ASP A 310 -5.96 7.84 4.29
C ASP A 310 -7.39 7.26 4.41
N GLY A 311 -7.66 6.51 5.49
CA GLY A 311 -8.95 5.91 5.79
C GLY A 311 -9.60 6.44 7.08
N VAL A 312 -10.77 5.90 7.41
CA VAL A 312 -11.46 6.12 8.70
C VAL A 312 -11.85 4.76 9.25
N ASN A 313 -11.15 4.33 10.29
CA ASN A 313 -11.25 2.98 10.84
C ASN A 313 -12.56 2.79 11.64
N ALA A 314 -13.53 2.10 11.07
CA ALA A 314 -14.82 1.88 11.70
C ALA A 314 -14.74 1.09 13.02
N ILE A 315 -13.76 0.18 13.18
CA ILE A 315 -13.56 -0.58 14.42
C ILE A 315 -13.16 0.36 15.56
N SER A 316 -12.11 1.16 15.37
CA SER A 316 -11.63 2.12 16.36
C SER A 316 -12.69 3.17 16.70
N MET A 317 -13.35 3.70 15.67
CA MET A 317 -14.35 4.75 15.83
C MET A 317 -15.63 4.24 16.52
N LEU A 318 -16.08 3.01 16.20
CA LEU A 318 -17.22 2.41 16.91
C LEU A 318 -16.87 2.11 18.38
N ALA A 319 -15.68 1.59 18.64
CA ALA A 319 -15.23 1.37 20.02
C ALA A 319 -15.17 2.69 20.80
N ASP A 320 -14.68 3.78 20.20
CA ASP A 320 -14.69 5.11 20.81
C ASP A 320 -16.13 5.64 21.02
N ALA A 321 -17.03 5.45 20.07
CA ALA A 321 -18.45 5.83 20.27
C ALA A 321 -19.09 5.12 21.48
N LEU A 322 -18.65 3.89 21.77
CA LEU A 322 -19.08 3.10 22.92
C LEU A 322 -18.33 3.44 24.22
N ALA A 323 -17.31 4.29 24.22
CA ALA A 323 -16.56 4.71 25.40
C ALA A 323 -17.34 5.73 26.27
N VAL A 324 -18.60 5.44 26.54
CA VAL A 324 -19.50 6.24 27.41
C VAL A 324 -19.54 5.73 28.83
N GLN A 325 -19.09 4.51 29.06
CA GLN A 325 -18.93 3.85 30.35
C GLN A 325 -17.91 2.71 30.25
N ALA A 326 -17.42 2.19 31.38
CA ALA A 326 -16.71 0.92 31.41
C ALA A 326 -17.73 -0.21 31.18
N TRP A 327 -17.42 -1.12 30.25
CA TRP A 327 -18.31 -2.24 29.96
C TRP A 327 -18.00 -3.44 30.84
N PRO A 328 -19.01 -4.23 31.23
CA PRO A 328 -18.79 -5.51 31.92
C PRO A 328 -17.86 -6.42 31.10
N ASP A 329 -17.09 -7.24 31.80
CA ASP A 329 -16.11 -8.17 31.20
C ASP A 329 -16.80 -9.38 30.51
N THR A 330 -17.77 -9.10 29.63
CA THR A 330 -18.21 -10.04 28.61
C THR A 330 -17.17 -10.10 27.51
N THR A 331 -17.16 -11.14 26.66
CA THR A 331 -16.18 -11.26 25.56
C THR A 331 -16.12 -9.99 24.72
N ALA A 332 -17.28 -9.46 24.29
CA ALA A 332 -17.36 -8.25 23.48
C ALA A 332 -17.12 -6.96 24.29
N GLY A 333 -17.51 -6.93 25.57
CA GLY A 333 -17.24 -5.80 26.47
C GLY A 333 -15.73 -5.64 26.72
N SER A 334 -15.04 -6.73 27.04
CA SER A 334 -13.57 -6.74 27.17
C SER A 334 -12.85 -6.29 25.89
N LEU A 335 -13.37 -6.69 24.71
CA LEU A 335 -12.83 -6.21 23.43
C LEU A 335 -12.99 -4.70 23.27
N VAL A 336 -14.16 -4.13 23.61
CA VAL A 336 -14.38 -2.67 23.53
C VAL A 336 -13.49 -1.92 24.51
N ASN A 337 -13.34 -2.41 25.74
CA ASN A 337 -12.41 -1.85 26.72
C ASN A 337 -10.97 -1.90 26.21
N PHE A 338 -10.52 -3.05 25.68
CA PHE A 338 -9.19 -3.20 25.07
C PHE A 338 -8.96 -2.21 23.93
N LEU A 339 -9.89 -2.10 22.99
CA LEU A 339 -9.78 -1.17 21.86
C LEU A 339 -9.65 0.28 22.35
N ASN A 340 -10.42 0.70 23.35
CA ASN A 340 -10.40 2.06 23.86
C ASN A 340 -9.14 2.39 24.68
N GLU A 341 -8.67 1.45 25.47
CA GLU A 341 -7.56 1.66 26.40
C GLU A 341 -6.19 1.43 25.73
N MET A 342 -6.10 0.41 24.88
CA MET A 342 -4.84 -0.02 24.29
C MET A 342 -4.62 0.49 22.86
N VAL A 343 -5.67 0.59 22.04
CA VAL A 343 -5.55 0.99 20.64
C VAL A 343 -5.92 2.45 20.44
N GLY A 344 -7.13 2.84 20.82
CA GLY A 344 -7.67 4.18 20.60
C GLY A 344 -8.02 4.44 19.14
N THR A 345 -8.13 5.72 18.80
CA THR A 345 -8.42 6.21 17.44
C THR A 345 -7.19 6.75 16.72
N GLY A 346 -6.01 6.67 17.35
CA GLY A 346 -4.73 7.04 16.75
C GLY A 346 -4.23 5.99 15.75
N TYR A 347 -3.18 6.34 15.01
CA TYR A 347 -2.64 5.50 13.93
C TYR A 347 -1.33 4.81 14.28
N TYR A 348 -0.65 5.26 15.36
CA TYR A 348 0.78 4.97 15.56
C TYR A 348 1.07 4.18 16.85
N GLY A 349 0.02 3.65 17.50
CA GLY A 349 0.15 2.85 18.72
C GLY A 349 0.46 3.66 19.98
N GLU A 350 0.07 4.94 20.03
CA GLU A 350 0.38 5.88 21.11
C GLU A 350 -0.17 5.44 22.47
N LYS A 351 -1.24 4.66 22.47
CA LYS A 351 -1.85 4.10 23.70
C LYS A 351 -1.28 2.73 24.10
N PHE A 352 -0.51 2.08 23.23
CA PHE A 352 -0.06 0.71 23.44
C PHE A 352 1.31 0.66 24.15
N GLY A 353 1.36 1.14 25.38
CA GLY A 353 2.61 1.22 26.15
C GLY A 353 3.66 2.11 25.48
N SER A 354 4.87 1.60 25.27
CA SER A 354 5.99 2.33 24.70
C SER A 354 6.29 1.99 23.24
N ILE A 355 5.37 1.35 22.53
CA ILE A 355 5.65 0.85 21.17
C ILE A 355 5.80 1.96 20.13
N ALA A 356 5.13 3.09 20.31
CA ALA A 356 5.14 4.19 19.35
C ALA A 356 6.55 4.77 19.15
N TYR A 357 7.00 4.87 17.91
CA TYR A 357 8.26 5.50 17.53
C TYR A 357 8.26 5.89 16.05
N ARG A 358 9.30 6.62 15.63
CA ARG A 358 9.45 7.14 14.27
C ARG A 358 10.90 7.00 13.81
N ASP A 359 11.09 6.61 12.57
CA ASP A 359 12.34 6.75 11.82
C ASP A 359 12.33 8.05 10.99
N ALA A 360 13.51 8.64 10.77
CA ALA A 360 13.63 9.91 10.05
C ALA A 360 13.24 9.79 8.56
N PHE A 361 13.51 8.64 7.93
CA PHE A 361 13.23 8.39 6.51
C PHE A 361 11.92 7.62 6.31
N MET A 362 11.69 6.57 7.08
CA MET A 362 10.50 5.72 6.95
C MET A 362 9.26 6.29 7.64
N GLY A 363 9.39 7.34 8.46
CA GLY A 363 8.27 7.90 9.20
C GLY A 363 7.84 7.08 10.42
N PRO A 364 6.61 7.26 10.94
CA PRO A 364 6.14 6.59 12.15
C PRO A 364 5.84 5.11 11.92
N MET A 365 5.92 4.30 12.98
CA MET A 365 5.27 2.99 13.03
C MET A 365 3.75 3.18 12.90
N THR A 366 3.05 2.27 12.20
CA THR A 366 1.59 2.25 12.22
C THR A 366 1.06 1.04 12.99
N PHE A 367 -0.11 1.20 13.61
CA PHE A 367 -0.73 0.22 14.48
C PHE A 367 -2.26 0.33 14.36
N ALA A 368 -2.86 -0.50 13.52
CA ALA A 368 -4.27 -0.36 13.15
C ALA A 368 -5.05 -1.67 13.33
N PRO A 369 -6.17 -1.67 14.07
CA PRO A 369 -7.06 -2.82 14.13
C PRO A 369 -7.72 -3.00 12.76
N THR A 370 -7.69 -4.22 12.24
CA THR A 370 -8.15 -4.49 10.86
C THR A 370 -9.29 -5.49 10.78
N VAL A 371 -9.32 -6.50 11.66
CA VAL A 371 -10.35 -7.54 11.58
C VAL A 371 -10.73 -8.02 12.98
N ILE A 372 -12.03 -8.20 13.18
CA ILE A 372 -12.59 -8.87 14.36
C ILE A 372 -13.34 -10.12 13.90
N ARG A 373 -12.95 -11.28 14.41
CA ARG A 373 -13.54 -12.58 14.06
C ARG A 373 -14.06 -13.30 15.28
N GLN A 374 -15.33 -13.71 15.19
CA GLN A 374 -15.88 -14.69 16.13
C GLN A 374 -15.15 -16.03 15.93
N GLN A 375 -14.67 -16.62 17.04
CA GLN A 375 -14.07 -17.95 17.06
C GLN A 375 -15.09 -18.98 17.56
N ASP A 376 -14.83 -20.25 17.26
CA ASP A 376 -15.59 -21.35 17.82
C ASP A 376 -15.56 -21.29 19.37
N GLY A 377 -16.69 -21.61 20.02
CA GLY A 377 -16.79 -21.54 21.47
C GLY A 377 -17.03 -20.14 22.06
N GLY A 378 -17.22 -19.10 21.22
CA GLY A 378 -17.63 -17.76 21.65
C GLY A 378 -16.52 -16.78 21.99
N ALA A 379 -15.26 -17.15 21.81
CA ALA A 379 -14.13 -16.23 21.90
C ALA A 379 -14.12 -15.25 20.71
N ILE A 380 -13.47 -14.09 20.85
CA ILE A 380 -13.35 -13.09 19.78
C ILE A 380 -11.86 -12.76 19.56
N GLU A 381 -11.41 -12.92 18.34
CA GLU A 381 -10.06 -12.52 17.92
C GLU A 381 -10.11 -11.11 17.30
N LEU A 382 -9.18 -10.27 17.74
CA LEU A 382 -8.85 -8.97 17.15
C LEU A 382 -7.49 -9.08 16.46
N ALA A 383 -7.44 -8.81 15.17
CA ALA A 383 -6.21 -8.68 14.42
C ALA A 383 -5.82 -7.20 14.27
N ILE A 384 -4.56 -6.89 14.53
CA ILE A 384 -3.97 -5.55 14.43
C ILE A 384 -2.81 -5.62 13.44
N ASN A 385 -2.84 -4.78 12.42
CA ASN A 385 -1.75 -4.61 11.46
C ASN A 385 -0.68 -3.69 12.02
N ILE A 386 0.58 -4.07 11.85
CA ILE A 386 1.76 -3.31 12.28
C ILE A 386 2.64 -3.03 11.07
N ARG A 387 3.08 -1.77 10.92
CA ARG A 387 4.11 -1.42 9.94
C ARG A 387 5.29 -0.80 10.66
N ARG A 388 6.37 -1.56 10.73
CA ARG A 388 7.55 -1.27 11.55
C ARG A 388 8.64 -0.57 10.73
N PRO A 389 8.98 0.72 11.03
CA PRO A 389 10.16 1.37 10.44
C PRO A 389 11.45 0.87 11.09
N GLN A 390 12.61 1.32 10.59
CA GLN A 390 13.88 1.15 11.29
C GLN A 390 13.87 1.86 12.67
N GLY A 391 14.74 1.42 13.57
CA GLY A 391 14.91 2.04 14.89
C GLY A 391 14.81 1.06 16.05
N LYS A 392 13.71 0.33 16.19
CA LYS A 392 13.58 -0.75 17.18
C LYS A 392 13.82 -2.11 16.55
N THR A 393 14.50 -3.02 17.26
CA THR A 393 14.63 -4.42 16.82
C THR A 393 13.30 -5.17 17.01
N THR A 394 13.17 -6.33 16.34
CA THR A 394 12.02 -7.23 16.53
C THR A 394 11.88 -7.64 18.00
N GLU A 395 12.99 -7.95 18.68
CA GLU A 395 12.99 -8.32 20.09
C GLU A 395 12.53 -7.18 21.00
N GLN A 396 13.04 -5.96 20.79
CA GLN A 396 12.62 -4.78 21.56
C GLN A 396 11.13 -4.52 21.44
N LEU A 397 10.60 -4.51 20.22
CA LEU A 397 9.17 -4.27 19.98
C LEU A 397 8.30 -5.39 20.55
N THR A 398 8.73 -6.66 20.41
CA THR A 398 8.04 -7.81 21.01
C THR A 398 7.95 -7.69 22.53
N ASN A 399 9.06 -7.32 23.19
CA ASN A 399 9.11 -7.16 24.64
C ASN A 399 8.20 -6.01 25.11
N GLU A 400 8.18 -4.88 24.39
CA GLU A 400 7.31 -3.75 24.71
C GLU A 400 5.82 -4.09 24.53
N ILE A 401 5.46 -4.82 23.47
CA ILE A 401 4.10 -5.32 23.25
C ILE A 401 3.68 -6.27 24.39
N ASN A 402 4.53 -7.24 24.73
CA ASN A 402 4.24 -8.19 25.79
C ASN A 402 4.07 -7.51 27.17
N ALA A 403 4.91 -6.50 27.47
CA ALA A 403 4.80 -5.72 28.70
C ALA A 403 3.46 -4.95 28.78
N ALA A 404 3.06 -4.32 27.67
CA ALA A 404 1.77 -3.60 27.61
C ALA A 404 0.58 -4.56 27.75
N LEU A 405 0.61 -5.72 27.10
CA LEU A 405 -0.42 -6.75 27.24
C LEU A 405 -0.49 -7.29 28.69
N ALA A 406 0.66 -7.57 29.31
CA ALA A 406 0.70 -8.04 30.69
C ALA A 406 0.13 -7.01 31.67
N GLN A 407 0.42 -5.73 31.47
CA GLN A 407 -0.14 -4.65 32.29
C GLN A 407 -1.68 -4.59 32.15
N TRP A 408 -2.21 -4.65 30.93
CA TRP A 408 -3.65 -4.63 30.69
C TRP A 408 -4.33 -5.86 31.29
N GLN A 409 -3.79 -7.06 31.12
CA GLN A 409 -4.30 -8.31 31.68
C GLN A 409 -4.29 -8.31 33.23
N GLY A 410 -3.40 -7.56 33.85
CA GLY A 410 -3.36 -7.40 35.30
C GLY A 410 -4.54 -6.61 35.86
N ALA A 411 -5.20 -5.80 35.05
CA ALA A 411 -6.36 -4.99 35.42
C ALA A 411 -7.70 -5.53 34.88
N HIS A 412 -7.65 -6.42 33.89
CA HIS A 412 -8.80 -6.94 33.14
C HIS A 412 -8.76 -8.48 33.02
N VAL A 413 -9.36 -9.02 31.96
CA VAL A 413 -9.39 -10.46 31.69
C VAL A 413 -8.04 -10.95 31.14
N GLN A 414 -7.72 -12.22 31.41
CA GLN A 414 -6.60 -12.88 30.76
C GLN A 414 -6.94 -13.19 29.30
N LEU A 415 -6.08 -12.82 28.36
CA LEU A 415 -6.25 -13.14 26.95
C LEU A 415 -6.15 -14.66 26.73
N ALA A 416 -7.08 -15.23 25.97
CA ALA A 416 -7.08 -16.66 25.67
C ALA A 416 -5.92 -17.07 24.76
N LYS A 417 -5.52 -16.16 23.87
CA LYS A 417 -4.42 -16.37 22.94
C LYS A 417 -3.81 -15.04 22.49
N VAL A 418 -2.51 -15.03 22.30
CA VAL A 418 -1.76 -13.95 21.66
C VAL A 418 -0.87 -14.56 20.59
N ASN A 419 -1.04 -14.13 19.34
CA ASN A 419 -0.15 -14.45 18.23
C ASN A 419 0.49 -13.16 17.73
N MET A 420 1.78 -13.18 17.49
CA MET A 420 2.50 -12.02 17.02
C MET A 420 3.51 -12.41 15.96
N GLN A 421 3.53 -11.66 14.88
CA GLN A 421 4.56 -11.73 13.85
C GLN A 421 5.06 -10.31 13.59
N ILE A 422 6.36 -10.11 13.61
CA ILE A 422 6.99 -8.81 13.37
C ILE A 422 8.08 -8.97 12.33
N GLY A 423 7.82 -8.47 11.14
CA GLY A 423 8.78 -8.49 10.03
C GLY A 423 9.79 -7.36 10.12
N ASP A 424 10.92 -7.53 9.45
CA ASP A 424 11.98 -6.54 9.39
C ASP A 424 11.71 -5.49 8.30
N PRO A 425 12.05 -4.22 8.55
CA PRO A 425 12.06 -3.20 7.50
C PRO A 425 13.17 -3.52 6.49
N TRP A 426 12.94 -3.14 5.24
CA TRP A 426 13.89 -3.33 4.17
C TRP A 426 14.35 -1.99 3.60
N VAL A 427 15.64 -1.90 3.26
CA VAL A 427 16.24 -0.71 2.62
C VAL A 427 17.17 -1.16 1.50
N GLN A 428 16.89 -0.70 0.30
CA GLN A 428 17.77 -0.88 -0.85
C GLN A 428 18.84 0.20 -0.88
N LYS A 429 20.09 -0.20 -0.67
CA LYS A 429 21.23 0.72 -0.62
C LYS A 429 21.98 0.83 -1.95
N ASP A 430 21.83 -0.15 -2.82
CA ASP A 430 22.55 -0.26 -4.09
C ASP A 430 21.58 -0.56 -5.23
N ALA A 431 21.18 0.48 -5.94
CA ALA A 431 20.27 0.42 -7.09
C ALA A 431 20.85 1.23 -8.27
N PRO A 432 21.64 0.59 -9.14
CA PRO A 432 22.32 1.28 -10.26
C PRO A 432 21.34 1.95 -11.23
N GLN A 433 20.08 1.47 -11.30
CA GLN A 433 19.02 2.07 -12.13
C GLN A 433 18.42 3.34 -11.53
N LEU A 434 18.59 3.61 -10.23
CA LEU A 434 17.94 4.72 -9.52
C LEU A 434 18.14 6.09 -10.20
N PRO A 435 19.34 6.48 -10.65
CA PRO A 435 19.52 7.75 -11.36
C PRO A 435 18.67 7.89 -12.63
N VAL A 436 18.45 6.78 -13.37
CA VAL A 436 17.60 6.76 -14.56
C VAL A 436 16.13 6.97 -14.19
N LEU A 437 15.66 6.31 -13.13
CA LEU A 437 14.29 6.44 -12.63
C LEU A 437 14.01 7.89 -12.19
N MET A 438 14.89 8.46 -11.36
CA MET A 438 14.76 9.84 -10.85
C MET A 438 14.77 10.87 -11.99
N LYS A 439 15.68 10.73 -12.94
CA LYS A 439 15.78 11.57 -14.13
C LYS A 439 14.50 11.51 -14.99
N THR A 440 13.98 10.30 -15.20
CA THR A 440 12.77 10.07 -16.00
C THR A 440 11.55 10.68 -15.30
N PHE A 441 11.38 10.44 -14.00
CA PHE A 441 10.31 11.04 -13.22
C PHE A 441 10.36 12.57 -13.28
N ALA A 442 11.52 13.16 -13.02
CA ALA A 442 11.72 14.62 -13.08
C ALA A 442 11.30 15.20 -14.45
N TYR A 443 11.69 14.54 -15.55
CA TYR A 443 11.39 15.01 -16.90
C TYR A 443 9.88 15.00 -17.21
N PHE A 444 9.18 13.87 -16.93
CA PHE A 444 7.77 13.72 -17.30
C PHE A 444 6.81 14.43 -16.34
N THR A 445 7.22 14.70 -15.11
CA THR A 445 6.37 15.38 -14.11
C THR A 445 6.71 16.85 -13.91
N GLY A 446 7.89 17.29 -14.35
CA GLY A 446 8.40 18.64 -14.06
C GLY A 446 8.90 18.82 -12.62
N THR A 447 8.97 17.73 -11.84
CA THR A 447 9.44 17.77 -10.45
C THR A 447 10.93 18.10 -10.40
N LYS A 448 11.29 19.15 -9.68
CA LYS A 448 12.69 19.51 -9.45
C LYS A 448 13.27 18.64 -8.34
N GLU A 449 14.45 18.04 -8.61
CA GLU A 449 15.21 17.26 -7.63
C GLU A 449 14.39 16.22 -6.85
N PRO A 450 13.69 15.29 -7.55
CA PRO A 450 12.94 14.25 -6.87
C PRO A 450 13.86 13.43 -5.98
N LYS A 451 13.35 12.96 -4.84
CA LYS A 451 14.12 12.13 -3.89
C LYS A 451 13.43 10.78 -3.74
N PRO A 452 14.19 9.70 -3.56
CA PRO A 452 13.62 8.41 -3.19
C PRO A 452 12.77 8.51 -1.93
N VAL A 453 11.78 7.64 -1.81
CA VAL A 453 10.84 7.60 -0.68
C VAL A 453 10.85 6.23 -0.01
N ALA A 454 10.26 6.17 1.17
CA ALA A 454 9.95 4.94 1.89
C ALA A 454 8.44 4.78 1.97
N ILE A 455 7.95 3.53 1.85
CA ILE A 455 6.53 3.20 1.98
C ILE A 455 6.23 2.37 3.23
N GLY A 456 4.98 2.40 3.64
CA GLY A 456 4.47 1.55 4.71
C GLY A 456 4.17 0.12 4.25
N GLY A 457 3.91 -0.09 2.95
CA GLY A 457 3.68 -1.39 2.33
C GLY A 457 4.96 -2.21 2.20
N GLY A 458 4.80 -3.45 1.77
CA GLY A 458 5.91 -4.30 1.35
C GLY A 458 5.57 -4.85 -0.03
N THR A 459 6.57 -5.01 -0.87
CA THR A 459 6.44 -5.54 -2.22
C THR A 459 7.44 -6.67 -2.46
N ASN A 460 7.35 -7.33 -3.59
CA ASN A 460 8.33 -8.32 -4.00
C ASN A 460 9.73 -7.74 -4.32
N SER A 461 9.91 -6.40 -4.27
CA SER A 461 11.22 -5.74 -4.43
C SER A 461 12.31 -6.36 -3.55
N ARG A 462 11.97 -6.70 -2.31
CA ARG A 462 12.95 -7.26 -1.35
C ARG A 462 13.49 -8.65 -1.71
N LEU A 463 12.88 -9.33 -2.68
CA LEU A 463 13.30 -10.64 -3.16
C LEU A 463 14.15 -10.57 -4.44
N PHE A 464 14.17 -9.43 -5.15
CA PHE A 464 14.91 -9.27 -6.39
C PHE A 464 16.21 -8.47 -6.19
N PRO A 465 17.32 -8.85 -6.85
CA PRO A 465 18.58 -8.14 -6.73
C PRO A 465 18.45 -6.66 -7.14
N HIS A 466 18.96 -5.76 -6.30
CA HIS A 466 19.00 -4.31 -6.53
C HIS A 466 17.66 -3.68 -6.90
N ALA A 467 16.53 -4.33 -6.57
CA ALA A 467 15.21 -3.83 -6.94
C ALA A 467 14.85 -2.54 -6.19
N VAL A 468 14.12 -1.68 -6.87
CA VAL A 468 13.42 -0.52 -6.31
C VAL A 468 12.07 -0.41 -6.98
N SER A 469 11.06 0.13 -6.29
CA SER A 469 9.76 0.31 -6.92
C SER A 469 9.68 1.66 -7.65
N PHE A 470 8.88 1.71 -8.73
CA PHE A 470 8.70 2.89 -9.58
C PHE A 470 7.25 2.98 -10.07
N GLY A 471 6.39 3.62 -9.28
CA GLY A 471 4.94 3.72 -9.53
C GLY A 471 4.15 2.47 -9.08
N PRO A 472 2.82 2.42 -9.36
CA PRO A 472 2.10 3.35 -10.24
C PRO A 472 1.60 4.64 -9.58
N ALA A 473 1.52 4.72 -8.24
CA ALA A 473 0.90 5.83 -7.53
C ALA A 473 1.75 7.12 -7.56
N MET A 474 1.09 8.29 -7.73
CA MET A 474 1.76 9.59 -7.72
C MET A 474 1.87 10.15 -6.31
N PRO A 475 2.97 10.88 -5.99
CA PRO A 475 3.06 11.62 -4.74
C PRO A 475 1.88 12.55 -4.51
N GLY A 476 1.31 12.52 -3.30
CA GLY A 476 0.17 13.38 -2.94
C GLY A 476 -1.19 12.94 -3.49
N THR A 477 -1.27 11.77 -4.11
CA THR A 477 -2.53 11.12 -4.44
C THR A 477 -2.82 9.99 -3.45
N VAL A 478 -4.09 9.75 -3.16
CA VAL A 478 -4.49 8.61 -2.34
C VAL A 478 -4.32 7.35 -3.18
N TYR A 479 -3.58 6.37 -2.64
CA TYR A 479 -3.48 5.03 -3.20
C TYR A 479 -4.78 4.28 -2.93
N THR A 480 -5.40 3.73 -3.97
CA THR A 480 -6.71 3.09 -3.88
C THR A 480 -6.69 1.57 -3.92
N GLY A 481 -5.54 0.97 -4.13
CA GLY A 481 -5.34 -0.47 -3.94
C GLY A 481 -5.82 -0.92 -2.56
N HIS A 482 -6.39 -2.12 -2.45
CA HIS A 482 -7.02 -2.68 -1.25
C HIS A 482 -8.32 -1.97 -0.78
N SER A 483 -8.75 -0.86 -1.41
CA SER A 483 -10.05 -0.25 -1.09
C SER A 483 -11.19 -0.90 -1.87
N GLU A 484 -12.44 -0.68 -1.43
CA GLU A 484 -13.64 -1.08 -2.17
C GLU A 484 -13.99 -0.09 -3.30
N HIS A 485 -13.10 0.86 -3.58
CA HIS A 485 -13.21 1.85 -4.63
C HIS A 485 -11.87 2.02 -5.34
N GLU A 486 -11.30 0.92 -5.78
CA GLU A 486 -10.02 0.94 -6.49
C GLU A 486 -10.18 1.45 -7.92
N PHE A 487 -9.28 2.35 -8.32
CA PHE A 487 -9.20 2.86 -9.68
C PHE A 487 -7.79 3.34 -10.03
N ILE A 488 -7.49 3.37 -11.32
CA ILE A 488 -6.41 4.19 -11.85
C ILE A 488 -7.01 5.26 -12.77
N THR A 489 -6.46 6.48 -12.79
CA THR A 489 -6.92 7.45 -13.78
C THR A 489 -6.31 7.15 -15.15
N THR A 490 -7.06 7.41 -16.23
CA THR A 490 -6.51 7.31 -17.60
C THR A 490 -5.24 8.15 -17.77
N LYS A 491 -5.20 9.34 -17.15
CA LYS A 491 -4.02 10.21 -17.15
C LYS A 491 -2.81 9.52 -16.50
N GLN A 492 -3.02 8.86 -15.34
CA GLN A 492 -1.97 8.16 -14.62
C GLN A 492 -1.47 6.95 -15.40
N LEU A 493 -2.40 6.12 -15.92
CA LEU A 493 -2.06 4.96 -16.74
C LEU A 493 -1.17 5.34 -17.93
N LEU A 494 -1.49 6.43 -18.62
CA LEU A 494 -0.70 6.92 -19.76
C LEU A 494 0.64 7.54 -19.35
N LEU A 495 0.70 8.19 -18.20
CA LEU A 495 1.97 8.70 -17.65
C LEU A 495 2.89 7.53 -17.25
N ASN A 496 2.35 6.48 -16.63
CA ASN A 496 3.10 5.27 -16.34
C ASN A 496 3.66 4.64 -17.63
N LEU A 497 2.84 4.55 -18.68
CA LEU A 497 3.27 4.06 -19.99
C LEU A 497 4.44 4.86 -20.57
N GLN A 498 4.39 6.20 -20.46
CA GLN A 498 5.50 7.06 -20.91
C GLN A 498 6.77 6.81 -20.10
N MET A 499 6.65 6.81 -18.78
CA MET A 499 7.81 6.69 -17.89
C MET A 499 8.43 5.30 -17.99
N TYR A 500 7.63 4.22 -18.00
CA TYR A 500 8.16 2.86 -18.16
C TYR A 500 8.85 2.68 -19.50
N THR A 501 8.26 3.21 -20.59
CA THR A 501 8.91 3.15 -21.91
C THR A 501 10.25 3.86 -21.92
N ALA A 502 10.33 5.07 -21.36
CA ALA A 502 11.58 5.84 -21.31
C ALA A 502 12.66 5.16 -20.45
N VAL A 503 12.27 4.63 -19.31
CA VAL A 503 13.16 3.89 -18.39
C VAL A 503 13.73 2.66 -19.08
N LEU A 504 12.88 1.85 -19.72
CA LEU A 504 13.33 0.64 -20.42
C LEU A 504 14.26 0.95 -21.60
N ALA A 505 13.95 2.01 -22.36
CA ALA A 505 14.83 2.48 -23.45
C ALA A 505 16.21 2.93 -22.97
N GLU A 506 16.31 3.43 -21.73
CA GLU A 506 17.58 3.87 -21.12
C GLU A 506 18.35 2.69 -20.50
N LEU A 507 17.68 1.76 -19.85
CA LEU A 507 18.32 0.69 -19.11
C LEU A 507 18.68 -0.53 -19.96
N ALA A 508 17.96 -0.75 -21.05
CA ALA A 508 18.19 -1.91 -21.92
C ALA A 508 19.08 -1.64 -23.14
N LYS A 509 19.56 -0.40 -23.30
CA LYS A 509 20.50 -0.03 -24.38
C LYS A 509 21.91 -0.54 -24.13
#